data_dcbbf6148285e56cc0d665f3b0d6e93f
#
_entry.id   dcbbf6148285e56cc0d665f3b0d6e93f
#
_cell.length_a   1.000
_cell.length_b   1.000
_cell.length_c   1.000
_cell.angle_alpha   90.00
_cell.angle_beta   90.00
_cell.angle_gamma   90.00
#
_symmetry.space_group_name_H-M   'P 1'
#
loop_
_entity.id
_entity.type
_entity.pdbx_description
1 polymer ?
#
loop_
_entity_poly.entity_id
_entity_poly.type
_entity_poly.pdbx_seq_one_letter_code
_entity_poly.pdbx_strand_id
1 'polypeptide(L)'
;MEWNGCLSILQGYLENSPLIVLGSGASMPYGLPSMGTLAEEIKKSDSVISDPNYSVLCTAMDSLGLEGAIDSVALLPQTLSEIRRVVWKTVNESDLSYFDSNPTTPPQALVELLHKVLAPTPNKAVIVTTNYDRLAEYSADQTGATTVTGFEGSLIKKLELPNSQLKMRRTRARERVVDIWKVHGSLDWFITPDGTVASFPLSRSIPGALQPLIIPPGKEKYSATHDEPYRTVIAEADNAFVQAGAYLCVG
;
A
#
# COMPACT_ATOMS: atom_id res chain seq x y z
N MET A 1 -24.09 15.27 21.90
CA MET A 1 -23.61 16.21 20.85
C MET A 1 -24.68 16.20 19.75
N GLU A 2 -25.19 17.35 19.38
CA GLU A 2 -26.20 17.41 18.31
C GLU A 2 -25.56 17.07 16.96
N TRP A 3 -26.32 16.41 16.07
CA TRP A 3 -25.85 15.95 14.77
C TRP A 3 -25.18 17.06 13.94
N ASN A 4 -25.75 18.28 13.97
CA ASN A 4 -25.19 19.45 13.30
C ASN A 4 -23.82 19.87 13.86
N GLY A 5 -23.58 19.72 15.15
CA GLY A 5 -22.27 19.97 15.76
C GLY A 5 -21.20 18.98 15.30
N CYS A 6 -21.56 17.69 15.17
CA CYS A 6 -20.65 16.68 14.62
C CYS A 6 -20.30 16.96 13.14
N LEU A 7 -21.28 17.32 12.32
CA LEU A 7 -21.06 17.65 10.90
C LEU A 7 -20.14 18.88 10.75
N SER A 8 -20.33 19.92 11.54
CA SER A 8 -19.48 21.12 11.50
C SER A 8 -18.02 20.80 11.86
N ILE A 9 -17.80 19.94 12.87
CA ILE A 9 -16.46 19.47 13.25
C ILE A 9 -15.82 18.67 12.12
N LEU A 10 -16.55 17.70 11.54
CA LEU A 10 -16.07 16.89 10.41
C LEU A 10 -15.74 17.76 9.19
N GLN A 11 -16.55 18.74 8.89
CA GLN A 11 -16.30 19.67 7.80
C GLN A 11 -15.01 20.47 8.04
N GLY A 12 -14.80 20.97 9.25
CA GLY A 12 -13.57 21.67 9.62
C GLY A 12 -12.30 20.80 9.47
N TYR A 13 -12.40 19.49 9.78
CA TYR A 13 -11.28 18.57 9.54
C TYR A 13 -11.01 18.37 8.05
N LEU A 14 -12.04 18.22 7.21
CA LEU A 14 -11.88 18.04 5.77
C LEU A 14 -11.32 19.28 5.08
N GLU A 15 -11.70 20.48 5.52
CA GLU A 15 -11.18 21.76 5.01
C GLU A 15 -9.69 21.96 5.30
N ASN A 16 -9.14 21.31 6.34
CA ASN A 16 -7.73 21.32 6.68
C ASN A 16 -6.90 20.25 5.96
N SER A 17 -7.45 19.60 4.92
CA SER A 17 -6.78 18.55 4.14
C SER A 17 -6.12 17.49 5.04
N PRO A 18 -6.89 16.64 5.71
CA PRO A 18 -6.36 15.65 6.64
C PRO A 18 -5.44 14.66 5.94
N LEU A 19 -4.44 14.16 6.65
CA LEU A 19 -3.70 12.97 6.23
C LEU A 19 -4.65 11.77 6.28
N ILE A 20 -4.80 11.09 5.15
CA ILE A 20 -5.62 9.89 5.05
C ILE A 20 -4.73 8.67 5.33
N VAL A 21 -5.11 7.86 6.32
CA VAL A 21 -4.41 6.63 6.67
C VAL A 21 -5.32 5.45 6.34
N LEU A 22 -4.88 4.57 5.43
CA LEU A 22 -5.65 3.40 5.01
C LEU A 22 -5.00 2.12 5.53
N GLY A 23 -5.77 1.32 6.27
CA GLY A 23 -5.44 -0.05 6.65
C GLY A 23 -6.16 -1.06 5.76
N SER A 24 -5.96 -2.36 6.02
CA SER A 24 -6.51 -3.47 5.22
C SER A 24 -8.04 -3.46 5.16
N GLY A 25 -8.73 -3.03 6.23
CA GLY A 25 -10.18 -2.92 6.26
C GLY A 25 -10.74 -1.94 5.24
N ALA A 26 -9.98 -0.94 4.80
CA ALA A 26 -10.39 -0.03 3.74
C ALA A 26 -10.52 -0.73 2.37
N SER A 27 -9.78 -1.83 2.15
CA SER A 27 -9.77 -2.58 0.89
C SER A 27 -10.68 -3.82 0.90
N MET A 28 -11.01 -4.36 2.07
CA MET A 28 -11.84 -5.57 2.20
C MET A 28 -13.22 -5.46 1.51
N PRO A 29 -13.96 -4.33 1.56
CA PRO A 29 -15.25 -4.20 0.86
C PRO A 29 -15.14 -4.34 -0.65
N TYR A 30 -13.94 -4.24 -1.21
CA TYR A 30 -13.65 -4.36 -2.64
C TYR A 30 -13.09 -5.73 -3.03
N GLY A 31 -13.20 -6.72 -2.14
CA GLY A 31 -12.80 -8.11 -2.39
C GLY A 31 -11.33 -8.41 -2.14
N LEU A 32 -10.57 -7.49 -1.53
CA LEU A 32 -9.19 -7.75 -1.15
C LEU A 32 -9.12 -8.70 0.05
N PRO A 33 -8.10 -9.59 0.12
CA PRO A 33 -8.04 -10.64 1.13
C PRO A 33 -7.79 -10.07 2.52
N SER A 34 -8.41 -10.68 3.51
CA SER A 34 -8.10 -10.47 4.92
C SER A 34 -6.81 -11.18 5.33
N MET A 35 -6.24 -10.84 6.49
CA MET A 35 -5.09 -11.56 7.07
C MET A 35 -5.39 -13.06 7.27
N GLY A 36 -6.64 -13.42 7.62
CA GLY A 36 -7.07 -14.81 7.72
C GLY A 36 -7.04 -15.52 6.37
N THR A 37 -7.53 -14.87 5.31
CA THR A 37 -7.47 -15.41 3.94
C THR A 37 -6.01 -15.63 3.50
N LEU A 38 -5.11 -14.69 3.78
CA LEU A 38 -3.69 -14.83 3.47
C LEU A 38 -3.07 -16.01 4.24
N ALA A 39 -3.40 -16.19 5.52
CA ALA A 39 -2.92 -17.31 6.33
C ALA A 39 -3.33 -18.66 5.71
N GLU A 40 -4.60 -18.79 5.28
CA GLU A 40 -5.09 -20.00 4.64
C GLU A 40 -4.40 -20.30 3.30
N GLU A 41 -4.11 -19.29 2.49
CA GLU A 41 -3.36 -19.48 1.24
C GLU A 41 -1.90 -19.86 1.49
N ILE A 42 -1.26 -19.30 2.50
CA ILE A 42 0.11 -19.66 2.92
C ILE A 42 0.17 -21.11 3.38
N LYS A 43 -0.81 -21.59 4.17
CA LYS A 43 -0.90 -22.98 4.63
C LYS A 43 -1.00 -24.01 3.47
N LYS A 44 -1.45 -23.61 2.28
CA LYS A 44 -1.60 -24.48 1.10
C LYS A 44 -0.34 -24.59 0.24
N SER A 45 0.67 -23.74 0.47
CA SER A 45 1.90 -23.76 -0.35
C SER A 45 2.79 -24.96 -0.02
N ASP A 46 3.11 -25.78 -1.00
CA ASP A 46 3.97 -26.97 -0.85
C ASP A 46 5.34 -26.59 -0.28
N SER A 47 5.90 -25.47 -0.70
CA SER A 47 7.19 -24.97 -0.19
C SER A 47 7.11 -24.58 1.29
N VAL A 48 5.99 -24.04 1.74
CA VAL A 48 5.76 -23.71 3.15
C VAL A 48 5.50 -24.98 3.97
N ILE A 49 4.74 -25.93 3.44
CA ILE A 49 4.46 -27.24 4.07
C ILE A 49 5.76 -28.01 4.31
N SER A 50 6.74 -27.85 3.44
CA SER A 50 8.04 -28.51 3.54
C SER A 50 8.98 -27.90 4.60
N ASP A 51 8.59 -26.78 5.24
CA ASP A 51 9.39 -26.19 6.32
C ASP A 51 9.37 -27.10 7.57
N PRO A 52 10.53 -27.36 8.21
CA PRO A 52 10.57 -28.16 9.43
C PRO A 52 9.66 -27.67 10.56
N ASN A 53 9.38 -26.37 10.59
CA ASN A 53 8.54 -25.73 11.60
C ASN A 53 7.10 -25.46 11.13
N TYR A 54 6.65 -26.09 10.02
CA TYR A 54 5.30 -25.86 9.47
C TYR A 54 4.18 -26.10 10.48
N SER A 55 4.23 -27.18 11.26
CA SER A 55 3.21 -27.48 12.27
C SER A 55 3.16 -26.42 13.38
N VAL A 56 4.33 -25.91 13.79
CA VAL A 56 4.44 -24.82 14.76
C VAL A 56 3.89 -23.52 14.17
N LEU A 57 4.19 -23.24 12.89
CA LEU A 57 3.66 -22.09 12.17
C LEU A 57 2.14 -22.11 12.10
N CYS A 58 1.52 -23.26 11.75
CA CYS A 58 0.05 -23.37 11.71
C CYS A 58 -0.57 -23.12 13.10
N THR A 59 -0.04 -23.73 14.16
CA THR A 59 -0.52 -23.52 15.52
C THR A 59 -0.39 -22.07 15.97
N ALA A 60 0.72 -21.42 15.60
CA ALA A 60 0.94 -20.01 15.90
C ALA A 60 -0.03 -19.11 15.08
N MET A 61 -0.32 -19.42 13.82
CA MET A 61 -1.32 -18.69 13.01
C MET A 61 -2.71 -18.73 13.63
N ASP A 62 -3.10 -19.88 14.21
CA ASP A 62 -4.41 -20.04 14.83
C ASP A 62 -4.52 -19.29 16.18
N SER A 63 -3.42 -19.10 16.90
CA SER A 63 -3.40 -18.46 18.22
C SER A 63 -2.99 -16.99 18.22
N LEU A 64 -2.05 -16.60 17.35
CA LEU A 64 -1.44 -15.25 17.30
C LEU A 64 -1.79 -14.47 16.05
N GLY A 65 -2.51 -15.11 15.10
CA GLY A 65 -2.71 -14.58 13.77
C GLY A 65 -1.46 -14.67 12.89
N LEU A 66 -1.59 -14.30 11.61
CA LEU A 66 -0.53 -14.44 10.61
C LEU A 66 0.75 -13.69 11.00
N GLU A 67 0.63 -12.44 11.40
CA GLU A 67 1.76 -11.57 11.74
C GLU A 67 2.53 -12.12 12.95
N GLY A 68 1.81 -12.42 14.05
CA GLY A 68 2.43 -12.98 15.25
C GLY A 68 3.04 -14.36 15.03
N ALA A 69 2.50 -15.15 14.12
CA ALA A 69 3.05 -16.46 13.77
C ALA A 69 4.40 -16.33 13.06
N ILE A 70 4.48 -15.49 12.03
CA ILE A 70 5.74 -15.28 11.28
C ILE A 70 6.80 -14.63 12.18
N ASP A 71 6.39 -13.81 13.15
CA ASP A 71 7.30 -13.20 14.12
C ASP A 71 7.88 -14.17 15.13
N SER A 72 7.11 -15.17 15.54
CA SER A 72 7.46 -16.07 16.64
C SER A 72 8.16 -17.35 16.19
N VAL A 73 7.93 -17.79 14.93
CA VAL A 73 8.44 -19.04 14.40
C VAL A 73 9.73 -18.82 13.60
N ALA A 74 10.75 -19.64 13.86
CA ALA A 74 12.00 -19.63 13.08
C ALA A 74 11.78 -20.37 11.76
N LEU A 75 11.50 -19.64 10.68
CA LEU A 75 11.31 -20.18 9.34
C LEU A 75 12.59 -20.13 8.51
N LEU A 76 12.71 -21.01 7.55
CA LEU A 76 13.82 -20.97 6.59
C LEU A 76 13.71 -19.76 5.66
N PRO A 77 14.84 -19.19 5.17
CA PRO A 77 14.81 -18.04 4.25
C PRO A 77 13.99 -18.29 2.98
N GLN A 78 14.04 -19.52 2.44
CA GLN A 78 13.23 -19.89 1.29
C GLN A 78 11.73 -19.89 1.60
N THR A 79 11.35 -20.31 2.81
CA THR A 79 9.95 -20.28 3.27
C THR A 79 9.44 -18.85 3.39
N LEU A 80 10.23 -17.94 3.95
CA LEU A 80 9.89 -16.51 4.02
C LEU A 80 9.74 -15.89 2.62
N SER A 81 10.64 -16.25 1.69
CA SER A 81 10.55 -15.82 0.29
C SER A 81 9.27 -16.34 -0.39
N GLU A 82 8.89 -17.58 -0.11
CA GLU A 82 7.66 -18.15 -0.65
C GLU A 82 6.41 -17.51 -0.02
N ILE A 83 6.40 -17.28 1.28
CA ILE A 83 5.32 -16.53 1.95
C ILE A 83 5.11 -15.17 1.26
N ARG A 84 6.20 -14.43 0.98
CA ARG A 84 6.12 -13.16 0.24
C ARG A 84 5.47 -13.34 -1.13
N ARG A 85 5.83 -14.39 -1.87
CA ARG A 85 5.26 -14.70 -3.20
C ARG A 85 3.77 -15.04 -3.11
N VAL A 86 3.36 -15.85 -2.13
CA VAL A 86 1.97 -16.23 -1.91
C VAL A 86 1.15 -15.00 -1.56
N VAL A 87 1.62 -14.17 -0.63
CA VAL A 87 0.95 -12.90 -0.26
C VAL A 87 0.80 -12.01 -1.49
N TRP A 88 1.89 -11.78 -2.23
CA TRP A 88 1.84 -10.98 -3.46
C TRP A 88 0.81 -11.52 -4.45
N LYS A 89 0.85 -12.83 -4.73
CA LYS A 89 -0.05 -13.49 -5.69
C LYS A 89 -1.51 -13.33 -5.27
N THR A 90 -1.83 -13.65 -4.02
CA THR A 90 -3.22 -13.62 -3.51
C THR A 90 -3.80 -12.20 -3.55
N VAL A 91 -3.04 -11.21 -3.11
CA VAL A 91 -3.50 -9.81 -3.17
C VAL A 91 -3.60 -9.33 -4.61
N ASN A 92 -2.63 -9.65 -5.47
CA ASN A 92 -2.63 -9.24 -6.87
C ASN A 92 -3.78 -9.86 -7.69
N GLU A 93 -4.13 -11.11 -7.44
CA GLU A 93 -5.28 -11.75 -8.08
C GLU A 93 -6.60 -11.04 -7.71
N SER A 94 -6.76 -10.67 -6.45
CA SER A 94 -7.93 -9.92 -5.98
C SER A 94 -7.98 -8.50 -6.53
N ASP A 95 -6.85 -7.79 -6.52
CA ASP A 95 -6.73 -6.44 -7.06
C ASP A 95 -7.03 -6.39 -8.56
N LEU A 96 -6.49 -7.34 -9.35
CA LEU A 96 -6.76 -7.47 -10.78
C LEU A 96 -8.22 -7.87 -11.04
N SER A 97 -8.79 -8.77 -10.23
CA SER A 97 -10.20 -9.15 -10.36
C SER A 97 -11.13 -7.96 -10.12
N TYR A 98 -10.81 -7.12 -9.14
CA TYR A 98 -11.53 -5.87 -8.91
C TYR A 98 -11.42 -4.94 -10.12
N PHE A 99 -10.21 -4.69 -10.63
CA PHE A 99 -9.97 -3.84 -11.78
C PHE A 99 -10.65 -4.36 -13.05
N ASP A 100 -10.52 -5.65 -13.35
CA ASP A 100 -11.16 -6.28 -14.53
C ASP A 100 -12.70 -6.16 -14.50
N SER A 101 -13.28 -6.24 -13.31
CA SER A 101 -14.73 -6.13 -13.13
C SER A 101 -15.23 -4.67 -13.08
N ASN A 102 -14.35 -3.74 -12.72
CA ASN A 102 -14.68 -2.34 -12.46
C ASN A 102 -13.71 -1.36 -13.13
N PRO A 103 -13.41 -1.49 -14.43
CA PRO A 103 -12.33 -0.72 -15.07
C PRO A 103 -12.57 0.79 -15.10
N THR A 104 -13.82 1.21 -14.94
CA THR A 104 -14.24 2.63 -14.93
C THR A 104 -14.91 3.05 -13.63
N THR A 105 -14.97 2.16 -12.66
CA THR A 105 -15.68 2.38 -11.39
C THR A 105 -14.76 2.03 -10.22
N PRO A 106 -13.81 2.91 -9.86
CA PRO A 106 -12.92 2.71 -8.72
C PRO A 106 -13.70 2.77 -7.40
N PRO A 107 -13.04 2.58 -6.24
CA PRO A 107 -13.66 2.68 -4.93
C PRO A 107 -14.33 4.04 -4.72
N GLN A 108 -15.64 4.10 -4.96
CA GLN A 108 -16.41 5.35 -5.04
C GLN A 108 -16.29 6.19 -3.77
N ALA A 109 -16.31 5.55 -2.59
CA ALA A 109 -16.19 6.28 -1.32
C ALA A 109 -14.86 7.02 -1.20
N LEU A 110 -13.76 6.42 -1.68
CA LEU A 110 -12.44 7.06 -1.66
C LEU A 110 -12.35 8.16 -2.72
N VAL A 111 -12.93 7.98 -3.89
CA VAL A 111 -13.02 9.02 -4.93
C VAL A 111 -13.77 10.25 -4.41
N GLU A 112 -14.94 10.03 -3.79
CA GLU A 112 -15.73 11.12 -3.21
C GLU A 112 -14.99 11.86 -2.09
N LEU A 113 -14.30 11.11 -1.22
CA LEU A 113 -13.45 11.68 -0.19
C LEU A 113 -12.34 12.54 -0.80
N LEU A 114 -11.62 12.00 -1.79
CA LEU A 114 -10.55 12.74 -2.47
C LEU A 114 -11.07 14.00 -3.16
N HIS A 115 -12.23 13.96 -3.80
CA HIS A 115 -12.84 15.16 -4.36
C HIS A 115 -13.12 16.24 -3.29
N LYS A 116 -13.53 15.85 -2.09
CA LYS A 116 -13.74 16.79 -0.97
C LYS A 116 -12.44 17.39 -0.46
N VAL A 117 -11.42 16.56 -0.27
CA VAL A 117 -10.10 16.98 0.24
C VAL A 117 -9.35 17.84 -0.78
N LEU A 118 -9.51 17.56 -2.09
CA LEU A 118 -8.87 18.29 -3.19
C LEU A 118 -9.65 19.57 -3.61
N ALA A 119 -10.83 19.83 -3.07
CA ALA A 119 -11.64 20.99 -3.42
C ALA A 119 -11.07 22.33 -2.90
N PRO A 120 -10.52 22.40 -1.66
CA PRO A 120 -9.85 23.60 -1.16
C PRO A 120 -8.48 23.81 -1.79
N THR A 121 -7.92 25.01 -1.62
CA THR A 121 -6.48 25.25 -1.84
C THR A 121 -5.74 24.79 -0.57
N PRO A 122 -4.68 23.91 -0.66
CA PRO A 122 -3.71 23.82 -1.76
C PRO A 122 -3.92 22.70 -2.81
N ASN A 123 -5.06 22.14 -3.06
CA ASN A 123 -5.28 21.10 -4.08
C ASN A 123 -4.43 19.83 -3.89
N LYS A 124 -4.07 19.51 -2.66
CA LYS A 124 -3.21 18.38 -2.35
C LYS A 124 -3.86 17.47 -1.32
N ALA A 125 -3.83 16.17 -1.58
CA ALA A 125 -4.16 15.12 -0.62
C ALA A 125 -2.93 14.24 -0.37
N VAL A 126 -2.81 13.67 0.84
CA VAL A 126 -1.78 12.71 1.18
C VAL A 126 -2.43 11.47 1.75
N ILE A 127 -2.08 10.32 1.20
CA ILE A 127 -2.49 9.00 1.66
C ILE A 127 -1.24 8.28 2.16
N VAL A 128 -1.29 7.75 3.38
CA VAL A 128 -0.32 6.78 3.89
C VAL A 128 -1.04 5.45 4.08
N THR A 129 -0.46 4.37 3.57
CA THR A 129 -1.11 3.06 3.65
C THR A 129 -0.11 1.94 3.86
N THR A 130 -0.53 0.92 4.61
CA THR A 130 0.15 -0.37 4.73
C THR A 130 -0.31 -1.38 3.68
N ASN A 131 -1.34 -1.05 2.88
CA ASN A 131 -1.92 -1.94 1.88
C ASN A 131 -1.03 -2.03 0.64
N TYR A 132 -0.92 -3.24 0.08
CA TYR A 132 -0.16 -3.50 -1.14
C TYR A 132 -0.97 -3.21 -2.41
N ASP A 133 -2.33 -3.26 -2.32
CA ASP A 133 -3.24 -3.07 -3.45
C ASP A 133 -3.16 -1.68 -4.05
N ARG A 134 -3.79 -1.47 -5.22
CA ARG A 134 -3.75 -0.23 -5.99
C ARG A 134 -5.05 0.56 -5.94
N LEU A 135 -5.93 0.29 -4.99
CA LEU A 135 -7.23 0.96 -4.89
C LEU A 135 -7.09 2.46 -4.64
N ALA A 136 -6.04 2.88 -3.91
CA ALA A 136 -5.74 4.29 -3.68
C ALA A 136 -5.34 4.99 -4.99
N GLU A 137 -4.49 4.36 -5.80
CA GLU A 137 -4.05 4.84 -7.10
C GLU A 137 -5.23 4.91 -8.09
N TYR A 138 -6.05 3.85 -8.19
CA TYR A 138 -7.26 3.85 -9.04
C TYR A 138 -8.22 4.98 -8.67
N SER A 139 -8.39 5.24 -7.37
CA SER A 139 -9.26 6.31 -6.88
C SER A 139 -8.67 7.71 -7.17
N ALA A 140 -7.36 7.88 -7.01
CA ALA A 140 -6.68 9.14 -7.29
C ALA A 140 -6.76 9.49 -8.78
N ASP A 141 -6.52 8.54 -9.67
CA ASP A 141 -6.58 8.72 -11.12
C ASP A 141 -7.96 9.21 -11.58
N GLN A 142 -9.04 8.75 -10.95
CA GLN A 142 -10.42 9.18 -11.29
C GLN A 142 -10.71 10.64 -10.90
N THR A 143 -9.96 11.21 -9.96
CA THR A 143 -10.11 12.63 -9.62
C THR A 143 -9.45 13.58 -10.64
N GLY A 144 -8.69 13.03 -11.59
CA GLY A 144 -7.85 13.80 -12.51
C GLY A 144 -6.65 14.46 -11.83
N ALA A 145 -6.28 14.00 -10.65
CA ALA A 145 -5.08 14.47 -9.93
C ALA A 145 -3.82 13.76 -10.44
N THR A 146 -2.69 14.43 -10.32
CA THR A 146 -1.38 13.78 -10.50
C THR A 146 -1.05 12.93 -9.30
N THR A 147 -0.87 11.61 -9.51
CA THR A 147 -0.50 10.67 -8.45
C THR A 147 1.00 10.63 -8.28
N VAL A 148 1.49 10.75 -7.04
CA VAL A 148 2.91 10.69 -6.68
C VAL A 148 3.11 9.52 -5.72
N THR A 149 3.96 8.56 -6.11
CA THR A 149 4.27 7.34 -5.31
C THR A 149 5.76 7.20 -4.98
N GLY A 150 6.58 8.19 -5.37
CA GLY A 150 8.03 8.09 -5.30
C GLY A 150 8.68 7.47 -6.54
N PHE A 151 7.87 6.97 -7.49
CA PHE A 151 8.36 6.38 -8.75
C PHE A 151 7.98 7.23 -9.94
N GLU A 152 8.92 7.45 -10.87
CA GLU A 152 8.73 8.24 -12.08
C GLU A 152 9.10 7.48 -13.35
N GLY A 153 8.36 7.73 -14.40
CA GLY A 153 8.49 7.11 -15.71
C GLY A 153 7.13 6.93 -16.36
N SER A 154 7.10 6.38 -17.58
CA SER A 154 5.82 6.10 -18.25
C SER A 154 5.37 4.67 -18.02
N LEU A 155 6.05 3.68 -18.57
CA LEU A 155 5.68 2.27 -18.47
C LEU A 155 6.41 1.57 -17.31
N ILE A 156 7.73 1.65 -17.31
CA ILE A 156 8.55 1.21 -16.18
C ILE A 156 9.02 2.46 -15.46
N LYS A 157 8.63 2.57 -14.19
CA LYS A 157 8.95 3.74 -13.37
C LYS A 157 10.13 3.41 -12.47
N LYS A 158 11.06 4.32 -12.34
CA LYS A 158 12.21 4.19 -11.44
C LYS A 158 11.98 4.97 -10.16
N LEU A 159 12.54 4.48 -9.07
CA LEU A 159 12.53 5.22 -7.82
C LEU A 159 13.30 6.53 -8.02
N GLU A 160 12.64 7.64 -7.79
CA GLU A 160 13.28 8.95 -7.71
C GLU A 160 13.45 9.36 -6.26
N LEU A 161 14.69 9.57 -5.88
CA LEU A 161 15.01 10.13 -4.57
C LEU A 161 14.41 11.55 -4.48
N PRO A 162 13.85 11.93 -3.33
CA PRO A 162 13.23 13.23 -3.16
C PRO A 162 14.29 14.33 -3.33
N ASN A 163 14.34 14.88 -4.52
CA ASN A 163 15.13 16.07 -4.79
C ASN A 163 14.22 17.27 -4.59
N SER A 164 14.56 18.16 -3.66
CA SER A 164 13.79 19.37 -3.34
C SER A 164 13.48 20.24 -4.57
N GLN A 165 14.30 20.15 -5.62
CA GLN A 165 14.07 20.84 -6.89
C GLN A 165 12.98 20.20 -7.74
N LEU A 166 12.75 18.88 -7.63
CA LEU A 166 11.67 18.18 -8.35
C LEU A 166 10.30 18.44 -7.69
N LYS A 167 10.26 18.55 -6.36
CA LYS A 167 9.04 19.02 -5.66
C LYS A 167 8.58 20.39 -6.16
N MET A 168 9.49 21.32 -6.48
CA MET A 168 9.16 22.63 -7.04
C MET A 168 8.71 22.60 -8.51
N ARG A 169 9.13 21.62 -9.31
CA ARG A 169 8.72 21.50 -10.73
C ARG A 169 7.31 20.92 -10.89
N ARG A 170 6.82 20.13 -9.92
CA ARG A 170 5.54 19.44 -9.96
C ARG A 170 4.34 20.29 -9.54
N THR A 171 4.54 21.35 -8.81
CA THR A 171 3.46 22.27 -8.43
C THR A 171 3.28 23.38 -9.45
N ARG A 172 2.63 23.08 -10.57
CA ARG A 172 1.88 24.15 -11.24
C ARG A 172 0.78 24.56 -10.26
N ALA A 173 0.66 25.84 -9.97
CA ALA A 173 -0.23 26.40 -8.93
C ALA A 173 -1.74 26.06 -9.06
N ARG A 174 -2.13 25.21 -9.97
CA ARG A 174 -3.50 24.74 -10.23
C ARG A 174 -3.61 23.22 -10.39
N GLU A 175 -2.53 22.46 -10.25
CA GLU A 175 -2.53 21.01 -10.41
C GLU A 175 -2.97 20.35 -9.12
N ARG A 176 -3.95 19.45 -9.21
CA ARG A 176 -4.34 18.60 -8.08
C ARG A 176 -3.32 17.48 -7.94
N VAL A 177 -2.87 17.20 -6.73
CA VAL A 177 -1.86 16.19 -6.45
C VAL A 177 -2.33 15.27 -5.33
N VAL A 178 -2.14 13.97 -5.51
CA VAL A 178 -2.33 12.96 -4.48
C VAL A 178 -1.01 12.24 -4.25
N ASP A 179 -0.38 12.48 -3.09
CA ASP A 179 0.78 11.70 -2.66
C ASP A 179 0.28 10.40 -2.03
N ILE A 180 0.81 9.26 -2.45
CA ILE A 180 0.46 7.94 -1.91
C ILE A 180 1.74 7.25 -1.43
N TRP A 181 1.88 7.12 -0.11
CA TRP A 181 3.04 6.52 0.54
C TRP A 181 2.69 5.12 1.06
N LYS A 182 3.15 4.09 0.34
CA LYS A 182 2.92 2.67 0.65
C LYS A 182 4.08 2.12 1.48
N VAL A 183 3.97 2.27 2.80
CA VAL A 183 5.09 1.97 3.72
C VAL A 183 5.46 0.49 3.82
N HIS A 184 4.61 -0.41 3.32
CA HIS A 184 4.89 -1.86 3.24
C HIS A 184 5.12 -2.36 1.81
N GLY A 185 5.31 -1.45 0.84
CA GLY A 185 5.49 -1.80 -0.56
C GLY A 185 4.21 -1.86 -1.37
N SER A 186 4.31 -2.23 -2.62
CA SER A 186 3.22 -2.25 -3.58
C SER A 186 3.30 -3.45 -4.51
N LEU A 187 2.14 -3.86 -5.05
CA LEU A 187 2.04 -4.98 -6.01
C LEU A 187 2.84 -4.75 -7.31
N ASP A 188 3.08 -3.51 -7.67
CA ASP A 188 3.81 -3.11 -8.86
C ASP A 188 5.31 -2.83 -8.61
N TRP A 189 5.81 -2.95 -7.36
CA TRP A 189 7.20 -2.70 -7.04
C TRP A 189 8.02 -3.99 -7.06
N PHE A 190 9.15 -3.94 -7.74
CA PHE A 190 10.03 -5.08 -7.88
C PHE A 190 11.50 -4.67 -7.82
N ILE A 191 12.32 -5.63 -7.41
CA ILE A 191 13.76 -5.57 -7.58
C ILE A 191 14.16 -6.46 -8.77
N THR A 192 14.94 -5.90 -9.67
CA THR A 192 15.48 -6.59 -10.84
C THR A 192 16.73 -7.41 -10.47
N PRO A 193 17.17 -8.37 -11.28
CA PRO A 193 18.37 -9.18 -10.99
C PRO A 193 19.66 -8.37 -10.81
N ASP A 194 19.73 -7.16 -11.38
CA ASP A 194 20.86 -6.22 -11.20
C ASP A 194 20.72 -5.34 -9.95
N GLY A 195 19.68 -5.58 -9.13
CA GLY A 195 19.44 -4.82 -7.89
C GLY A 195 18.71 -3.49 -8.07
N THR A 196 18.23 -3.17 -9.28
CA THR A 196 17.48 -1.94 -9.51
C THR A 196 16.07 -2.06 -8.97
N VAL A 197 15.60 -1.04 -8.25
CA VAL A 197 14.22 -0.92 -7.77
C VAL A 197 13.39 -0.18 -8.80
N ALA A 198 12.27 -0.79 -9.23
CA ALA A 198 11.37 -0.19 -10.21
C ALA A 198 9.92 -0.61 -10.00
N SER A 199 8.98 0.23 -10.44
CA SER A 199 7.56 -0.08 -10.56
C SER A 199 7.27 -0.54 -11.99
N PHE A 200 6.55 -1.65 -12.11
CA PHE A 200 6.20 -2.29 -13.39
C PHE A 200 4.70 -2.22 -13.64
N PRO A 201 4.27 -2.34 -14.90
CA PRO A 201 2.85 -2.42 -15.23
C PRO A 201 2.14 -3.59 -14.55
N LEU A 202 0.82 -3.52 -14.50
CA LEU A 202 -0.05 -4.61 -14.05
C LEU A 202 0.30 -5.93 -14.73
N SER A 203 0.51 -6.98 -13.96
CA SER A 203 0.78 -8.33 -14.47
C SER A 203 0.05 -9.37 -13.62
N ARG A 204 -0.48 -10.43 -14.27
CA ARG A 204 -1.14 -11.55 -13.57
C ARG A 204 -0.16 -12.45 -12.83
N SER A 205 1.10 -12.37 -13.17
CA SER A 205 2.19 -13.15 -12.55
C SER A 205 3.41 -12.25 -12.34
N ILE A 206 4.29 -12.67 -11.45
CA ILE A 206 5.59 -12.00 -11.28
C ILE A 206 6.38 -12.11 -12.59
N PRO A 207 6.74 -10.98 -13.23
CA PRO A 207 7.42 -11.02 -14.52
C PRO A 207 8.85 -11.58 -14.40
N GLY A 208 9.15 -12.64 -15.15
CA GLY A 208 10.52 -13.17 -15.28
C GLY A 208 11.21 -13.47 -13.93
N ALA A 209 12.43 -12.95 -13.76
CA ALA A 209 13.24 -13.11 -12.56
C ALA A 209 13.09 -11.97 -11.54
N LEU A 210 12.03 -11.17 -11.65
CA LEU A 210 11.77 -10.08 -10.71
C LEU A 210 11.38 -10.61 -9.32
N GLN A 211 11.76 -9.87 -8.29
CA GLN A 211 11.34 -10.15 -6.91
C GLN A 211 10.38 -9.06 -6.43
N PRO A 212 9.18 -9.41 -5.93
CA PRO A 212 8.23 -8.43 -5.45
C PRO A 212 8.74 -7.72 -4.19
N LEU A 213 8.60 -6.42 -4.17
CA LEU A 213 8.95 -5.56 -3.05
C LEU A 213 7.70 -5.24 -2.23
N ILE A 214 7.28 -6.24 -1.46
CA ILE A 214 6.32 -6.09 -0.36
C ILE A 214 6.95 -6.60 0.92
N ILE A 215 6.64 -5.96 2.04
CA ILE A 215 7.01 -6.44 3.37
C ILE A 215 5.89 -7.37 3.85
N PRO A 216 6.07 -8.69 3.87
CA PRO A 216 5.05 -9.58 4.39
C PRO A 216 4.79 -9.26 5.88
N PRO A 217 3.64 -9.68 6.43
CA PRO A 217 3.42 -9.57 7.86
C PRO A 217 4.57 -10.24 8.64
N GLY A 218 5.12 -9.57 9.66
CA GLY A 218 6.15 -10.14 10.55
C GLY A 218 7.42 -9.30 10.71
N LYS A 219 8.47 -9.90 11.31
CA LYS A 219 9.71 -9.23 11.79
C LYS A 219 10.58 -8.56 10.72
N GLU A 220 10.44 -8.92 9.45
CA GLU A 220 11.22 -8.30 8.38
C GLU A 220 10.95 -6.79 8.24
N LYS A 221 9.91 -6.26 8.91
CA LYS A 221 9.56 -4.83 8.89
C LYS A 221 10.76 -3.95 9.26
N TYR A 222 11.49 -4.29 10.32
CA TYR A 222 12.61 -3.46 10.79
C TYR A 222 13.83 -3.49 9.86
N SER A 223 14.19 -4.65 9.33
CA SER A 223 15.33 -4.75 8.42
C SER A 223 15.05 -4.10 7.07
N ALA A 224 13.85 -4.29 6.53
CA ALA A 224 13.43 -3.74 5.25
C ALA A 224 13.35 -2.20 5.25
N THR A 225 13.07 -1.56 6.40
CA THR A 225 12.95 -0.09 6.48
C THR A 225 14.25 0.66 6.17
N HIS A 226 15.39 -0.01 6.22
CA HIS A 226 16.70 0.59 5.90
C HIS A 226 17.05 0.54 4.41
N ASP A 227 16.33 -0.26 3.63
CA ASP A 227 16.57 -0.44 2.20
C ASP A 227 15.60 0.39 1.34
N GLU A 228 16.03 0.72 0.12
CA GLU A 228 15.12 1.34 -0.84
C GLU A 228 14.14 0.29 -1.42
N PRO A 229 12.90 0.66 -1.69
CA PRO A 229 12.28 1.99 -1.64
C PRO A 229 11.72 2.39 -0.27
N TYR A 230 11.71 1.48 0.70
CA TYR A 230 11.02 1.66 1.99
C TYR A 230 11.58 2.84 2.77
N ARG A 231 12.91 3.00 2.81
CA ARG A 231 13.55 4.12 3.52
C ARG A 231 13.03 5.47 3.02
N THR A 232 12.98 5.66 1.71
CA THR A 232 12.49 6.90 1.10
C THR A 232 10.99 7.09 1.38
N VAL A 233 10.18 6.05 1.16
CA VAL A 233 8.71 6.14 1.32
C VAL A 233 8.31 6.36 2.78
N ILE A 234 8.98 5.70 3.73
CA ILE A 234 8.74 5.88 5.17
C ILE A 234 9.13 7.30 5.59
N ALA A 235 10.27 7.82 5.12
CA ALA A 235 10.67 9.19 5.43
C ALA A 235 9.66 10.22 4.91
N GLU A 236 9.07 10.02 3.74
CA GLU A 236 8.03 10.88 3.20
C GLU A 236 6.70 10.73 3.97
N ALA A 237 6.35 9.50 4.40
CA ALA A 237 5.20 9.26 5.26
C ALA A 237 5.37 9.94 6.63
N ASP A 238 6.54 9.83 7.26
CA ASP A 238 6.86 10.50 8.53
C ASP A 238 6.75 12.02 8.41
N ASN A 239 7.27 12.58 7.32
CA ASN A 239 7.12 14.01 7.03
C ASN A 239 5.64 14.39 6.91
N ALA A 240 4.82 13.56 6.26
CA ALA A 240 3.39 13.81 6.13
C ALA A 240 2.68 13.75 7.49
N PHE A 241 3.03 12.80 8.35
CA PHE A 241 2.50 12.74 9.72
C PHE A 241 2.85 13.98 10.55
N VAL A 242 4.09 14.45 10.47
CA VAL A 242 4.55 15.65 11.22
C VAL A 242 3.86 16.92 10.72
N GLN A 243 3.55 17.01 9.42
CA GLN A 243 2.95 18.20 8.82
C GLN A 243 1.42 18.24 8.90
N ALA A 244 0.78 17.11 9.16
CA ALA A 244 -0.66 16.99 9.17
C ALA A 244 -1.29 17.66 10.41
N GLY A 245 -2.27 18.53 10.19
CA GLY A 245 -3.09 19.12 11.25
C GLY A 245 -4.26 18.23 11.71
N ALA A 246 -4.59 17.22 10.93
CA ALA A 246 -5.67 16.26 11.21
C ALA A 246 -5.40 14.91 10.54
N TYR A 247 -6.02 13.85 11.05
CA TYR A 247 -5.89 12.49 10.52
C TYR A 247 -7.27 11.88 10.28
N LEU A 248 -7.41 11.18 9.15
CA LEU A 248 -8.57 10.35 8.84
C LEU A 248 -8.10 8.91 8.66
N CYS A 249 -8.37 8.06 9.64
CA CYS A 249 -7.97 6.65 9.62
C CYS A 249 -9.16 5.78 9.20
N VAL A 250 -8.94 4.89 8.23
CA VAL A 250 -9.91 3.93 7.71
C VAL A 250 -9.26 2.54 7.64
N GLY A 251 -9.89 1.54 8.29
CA GLY A 251 -9.40 0.16 8.24
C GLY A 251 -9.42 -0.56 9.55
#